data_b92e367865764db9988a819da4d7700e
#
_entry.id   b92e367865764db9988a819da4d7700e
#
_cell.length_a   1.000
_cell.length_b   1.000
_cell.length_c   1.000
_cell.angle_alpha   90.00
_cell.angle_beta   90.00
_cell.angle_gamma   90.00
#
_symmetry.space_group_name_H-M   'P 1'
#
loop_
_entity.id
_entity.type
_entity.pdbx_description
1 polymer ?
#
loop_
_entity_poly.entity_id
_entity_poly.type
_entity_poly.pdbx_seq_one_letter_code
_entity_poly.pdbx_strand_id
1 'polypeptide(L)'
;MKKFITLVVTLTLAVSVVSSVHAKRGSDGQLNLLYWQAPSTMNPNLSGGTKELEASSVVLEPLARYDEKGNMLPWLAESIPTVANGGVSKDLTSITWKIKRGIKWSDGSALTADDAVFTYEYCTNPDTGCTQTNYYSDIQSVKAIGSQTVKIQFKVPKPFPYQAFVGYNSPILQKAQFDGCQGAKAQECNKQNFYPIGTGPFKVVDFKPNDVIVFEANPNYRDASKPAFNKLVFKGGGDATSAARAVLETGEMDYAWNLQVEPEILTKMQQAGKGTVVSAFGTAVERLMVNFTNPYTTNDEHRSEYIGGNNNRNAHPFLSDYNVRRALSLAIDRQILVDAGYGQAGKISCNVLPAPAIYASNANDECKTQKITEANRLLDAAGWKRGSDGIRQKDGVRISILYQTSTNSVRQATQAFIKEMWKQIGVETELRNISASVFFGGDVGSPDTYQKFYADIEMYTNTFSGTDPETYMSNWTCKEMAQKSNKWGGNNMPRWCNPAYDALSAKMAKTAALKDRIQLAKAMNDMLMQDYAMIPLIHRGGVSAHSN
;
A
#
# COMPACT_ATOMS: atom_id res chain seq x y z
N MET A 1 -88.58 -12.18 28.52
CA MET A 1 -87.65 -13.23 28.03
C MET A 1 -86.73 -12.64 26.96
N LYS A 2 -85.52 -12.24 27.38
CA LYS A 2 -84.50 -11.66 26.46
C LYS A 2 -83.53 -12.76 26.14
N LYS A 3 -83.42 -13.09 24.83
CA LYS A 3 -82.39 -14.05 24.31
C LYS A 3 -81.07 -13.31 24.12
N PHE A 4 -80.03 -13.72 24.81
CA PHE A 4 -78.66 -13.36 24.54
C PHE A 4 -78.11 -14.20 23.39
N ILE A 5 -77.68 -13.57 22.33
CA ILE A 5 -76.92 -14.21 21.24
C ILE A 5 -75.44 -13.96 21.51
N THR A 6 -74.69 -15.02 21.81
CA THR A 6 -73.23 -14.98 22.00
C THR A 6 -72.58 -15.12 20.63
N LEU A 7 -71.91 -14.06 20.16
CA LEU A 7 -71.10 -14.05 18.95
C LEU A 7 -69.67 -14.54 19.25
N VAL A 8 -69.30 -15.71 18.76
CA VAL A 8 -67.94 -16.25 18.89
C VAL A 8 -67.14 -15.72 17.69
N VAL A 9 -66.20 -14.78 17.98
CA VAL A 9 -65.23 -14.29 16.99
C VAL A 9 -64.00 -15.19 17.03
N THR A 10 -63.84 -16.02 15.97
CA THR A 10 -62.65 -16.83 15.77
C THR A 10 -61.56 -15.98 15.16
N LEU A 11 -60.54 -15.62 15.95
CA LEU A 11 -59.38 -14.88 15.52
C LEU A 11 -58.37 -15.86 14.88
N THR A 12 -58.29 -15.93 13.56
CA THR A 12 -57.29 -16.69 12.84
C THR A 12 -55.98 -15.91 12.81
N LEU A 13 -55.01 -16.33 13.63
CA LEU A 13 -53.63 -15.83 13.55
C LEU A 13 -52.99 -16.36 12.27
N ALA A 14 -52.83 -15.50 11.24
CA ALA A 14 -51.98 -15.77 10.10
C ALA A 14 -50.52 -15.60 10.54
N VAL A 15 -49.82 -16.69 10.83
CA VAL A 15 -48.38 -16.72 11.02
C VAL A 15 -47.75 -16.53 9.66
N SER A 16 -47.31 -15.30 9.35
CA SER A 16 -46.47 -15.02 8.20
C SER A 16 -45.10 -15.64 8.46
N VAL A 17 -44.83 -16.78 7.87
CA VAL A 17 -43.50 -17.35 7.79
C VAL A 17 -42.71 -16.44 6.87
N VAL A 18 -41.97 -15.49 7.44
CA VAL A 18 -40.93 -14.75 6.69
C VAL A 18 -39.84 -15.76 6.39
N SER A 19 -39.92 -16.39 5.23
CA SER A 19 -38.82 -17.16 4.66
C SER A 19 -37.67 -16.17 4.45
N SER A 20 -36.67 -16.20 5.31
CA SER A 20 -35.40 -15.54 5.05
C SER A 20 -34.84 -16.16 3.76
N VAL A 21 -35.01 -15.44 2.66
CA VAL A 21 -34.35 -15.77 1.40
C VAL A 21 -32.85 -15.64 1.67
N HIS A 22 -32.19 -16.74 1.96
CA HIS A 22 -30.74 -16.77 2.00
C HIS A 22 -30.23 -16.47 0.58
N ALA A 23 -29.49 -15.38 0.42
CA ALA A 23 -28.86 -15.07 -0.85
C ALA A 23 -28.07 -16.30 -1.33
N LYS A 24 -28.34 -16.72 -2.56
CA LYS A 24 -27.64 -17.85 -3.16
C LYS A 24 -26.39 -17.32 -3.83
N ARG A 25 -25.27 -18.05 -3.67
CA ARG A 25 -24.01 -17.69 -4.37
C ARG A 25 -24.26 -17.39 -5.83
N GLY A 26 -23.73 -16.24 -6.31
CA GLY A 26 -23.81 -15.83 -7.70
C GLY A 26 -25.21 -15.42 -8.16
N SER A 27 -26.14 -15.09 -7.25
CA SER A 27 -27.50 -14.67 -7.60
C SER A 27 -27.56 -13.33 -8.31
N ASP A 28 -26.61 -12.43 -8.05
CA ASP A 28 -26.69 -11.01 -8.42
C ASP A 28 -26.01 -10.69 -9.78
N GLY A 29 -25.55 -11.71 -10.50
CA GLY A 29 -24.97 -11.52 -11.83
C GLY A 29 -23.54 -10.97 -11.81
N GLN A 30 -23.27 -9.93 -12.61
CA GLN A 30 -21.94 -9.37 -12.82
C GLN A 30 -21.79 -8.00 -12.16
N LEU A 31 -20.61 -7.75 -11.58
CA LEU A 31 -20.19 -6.44 -11.08
C LEU A 31 -18.97 -5.96 -11.88
N ASN A 32 -19.04 -4.71 -12.38
CA ASN A 32 -18.00 -4.09 -13.21
C ASN A 32 -17.29 -2.99 -12.42
N LEU A 33 -16.00 -3.22 -12.13
CA LEU A 33 -15.18 -2.30 -11.36
C LEU A 33 -14.12 -1.68 -12.28
N LEU A 34 -13.98 -0.37 -12.23
CA LEU A 34 -12.97 0.35 -12.97
C LEU A 34 -11.76 0.61 -12.09
N TYR A 35 -10.71 -0.19 -12.32
CA TYR A 35 -9.38 -0.01 -11.75
C TYR A 35 -8.49 0.62 -12.82
N TRP A 36 -8.60 1.94 -13.01
CA TRP A 36 -7.91 2.64 -14.09
C TRP A 36 -6.38 2.43 -14.09
N GLN A 37 -5.79 2.21 -12.91
CA GLN A 37 -4.43 1.67 -12.77
C GLN A 37 -4.52 0.14 -12.74
N ALA A 38 -4.74 -0.51 -13.86
CA ALA A 38 -4.95 -1.96 -13.88
C ALA A 38 -3.78 -2.75 -13.28
N PRO A 39 -4.07 -3.87 -12.57
CA PRO A 39 -3.04 -4.73 -12.03
C PRO A 39 -2.15 -5.35 -13.12
N SER A 40 -0.86 -5.43 -12.85
CA SER A 40 0.12 -6.08 -13.73
C SER A 40 0.34 -7.55 -13.39
N THR A 41 -0.02 -7.97 -12.19
CA THR A 41 0.04 -9.34 -11.68
C THR A 41 -1.03 -9.59 -10.65
N MET A 42 -1.37 -10.85 -10.43
CA MET A 42 -2.26 -11.32 -9.36
C MET A 42 -1.46 -11.96 -8.21
N ASN A 43 -0.13 -11.93 -8.26
CA ASN A 43 0.74 -12.36 -7.16
C ASN A 43 1.18 -11.14 -6.33
N PRO A 44 0.58 -10.89 -5.15
CA PRO A 44 0.88 -9.71 -4.34
C PRO A 44 2.26 -9.74 -3.71
N ASN A 45 2.94 -10.89 -3.70
CA ASN A 45 4.30 -10.99 -3.19
C ASN A 45 5.35 -10.42 -4.17
N LEU A 46 4.98 -10.23 -5.45
CA LEU A 46 5.87 -9.71 -6.50
C LEU A 46 5.54 -8.25 -6.88
N SER A 47 4.66 -7.59 -6.16
CA SER A 47 4.33 -6.18 -6.38
C SER A 47 3.99 -5.48 -5.06
N GLY A 48 4.51 -4.25 -4.88
CA GLY A 48 4.13 -3.36 -3.78
C GLY A 48 2.95 -2.44 -4.11
N GLY A 49 2.34 -2.56 -5.29
CA GLY A 49 1.25 -1.71 -5.73
C GLY A 49 -0.07 -2.04 -5.03
N THR A 50 -0.76 -1.03 -4.48
CA THR A 50 -2.06 -1.21 -3.81
C THR A 50 -3.09 -1.89 -4.72
N LYS A 51 -3.06 -1.59 -6.02
CA LYS A 51 -3.95 -2.18 -7.02
C LYS A 51 -3.80 -3.71 -7.13
N GLU A 52 -2.57 -4.23 -7.06
CA GLU A 52 -2.31 -5.68 -7.05
C GLU A 52 -2.72 -6.32 -5.74
N LEU A 53 -2.40 -5.67 -4.61
CA LEU A 53 -2.75 -6.16 -3.28
C LEU A 53 -4.27 -6.26 -3.10
N GLU A 54 -5.01 -5.23 -3.51
CA GLU A 54 -6.48 -5.20 -3.41
C GLU A 54 -7.12 -6.19 -4.38
N ALA A 55 -6.74 -6.19 -5.66
CA ALA A 55 -7.29 -7.09 -6.66
C ALA A 55 -7.05 -8.57 -6.32
N SER A 56 -5.85 -8.91 -5.83
CA SER A 56 -5.54 -10.28 -5.42
C SER A 56 -6.32 -10.72 -4.17
N SER A 57 -6.76 -9.78 -3.31
CA SER A 57 -7.41 -10.07 -2.03
C SER A 57 -8.79 -10.74 -2.16
N VAL A 58 -9.41 -10.71 -3.35
CA VAL A 58 -10.67 -11.44 -3.60
C VAL A 58 -10.41 -12.91 -3.96
N VAL A 59 -9.14 -13.29 -4.20
CA VAL A 59 -8.69 -14.63 -4.56
C VAL A 59 -7.85 -15.24 -3.45
N LEU A 60 -6.82 -14.53 -2.99
CA LEU A 60 -5.85 -14.98 -2.00
C LEU A 60 -6.19 -14.43 -0.62
N GLU A 61 -6.09 -15.26 0.40
CA GLU A 61 -6.53 -14.90 1.75
C GLU A 61 -5.45 -15.11 2.81
N PRO A 62 -5.39 -14.25 3.85
CA PRO A 62 -4.52 -14.38 5.01
C PRO A 62 -5.20 -15.18 6.14
N LEU A 63 -4.43 -15.47 7.21
CA LEU A 63 -4.97 -16.08 8.43
C LEU A 63 -5.93 -15.14 9.18
N ALA A 64 -5.64 -13.84 9.18
CA ALA A 64 -6.48 -12.81 9.80
C ALA A 64 -6.55 -11.54 8.96
N ARG A 65 -7.61 -10.76 9.11
CA ARG A 65 -7.82 -9.46 8.46
C ARG A 65 -8.19 -8.40 9.50
N TYR A 66 -8.18 -7.13 9.08
CA TYR A 66 -8.70 -6.03 9.87
C TYR A 66 -10.08 -5.61 9.36
N ASP A 67 -10.98 -5.22 10.28
CA ASP A 67 -12.23 -4.54 9.94
C ASP A 67 -11.99 -3.02 9.72
N GLU A 68 -13.07 -2.29 9.38
CA GLU A 68 -13.03 -0.85 9.16
C GLU A 68 -12.69 -0.01 10.41
N LYS A 69 -12.73 -0.64 11.59
CA LYS A 69 -12.35 -0.02 12.87
C LYS A 69 -10.92 -0.38 13.29
N GLY A 70 -10.24 -1.22 12.49
CA GLY A 70 -8.91 -1.72 12.78
C GLY A 70 -8.87 -2.90 13.76
N ASN A 71 -10.01 -3.54 14.07
CA ASN A 71 -10.01 -4.75 14.87
C ASN A 71 -9.57 -5.94 14.02
N MET A 72 -8.72 -6.80 14.60
CA MET A 72 -8.28 -8.02 13.93
C MET A 72 -9.36 -9.09 14.01
N LEU A 73 -9.74 -9.61 12.85
CA LEU A 73 -10.73 -10.68 12.70
C LEU A 73 -10.06 -11.96 12.22
N PRO A 74 -10.39 -13.13 12.79
CA PRO A 74 -9.92 -14.41 12.29
C PRO A 74 -10.54 -14.67 10.90
N TRP A 75 -9.68 -14.97 9.89
CA TRP A 75 -10.14 -15.15 8.51
C TRP A 75 -10.04 -16.62 8.08
N LEU A 76 -8.84 -17.09 7.70
CA LEU A 76 -8.57 -18.53 7.53
C LEU A 76 -8.29 -19.21 8.87
N ALA A 77 -7.87 -18.46 9.89
CA ALA A 77 -7.66 -18.99 11.23
C ALA A 77 -8.97 -19.18 12.01
N GLU A 78 -8.97 -20.14 12.93
CA GLU A 78 -10.11 -20.41 13.84
C GLU A 78 -10.33 -19.25 14.82
N SER A 79 -9.24 -18.67 15.34
CA SER A 79 -9.23 -17.56 16.29
C SER A 79 -7.95 -16.77 16.18
N ILE A 80 -7.92 -15.56 16.76
CA ILE A 80 -6.69 -14.78 16.91
C ILE A 80 -5.88 -15.37 18.07
N PRO A 81 -4.64 -15.80 17.85
CA PRO A 81 -3.76 -16.29 18.90
C PRO A 81 -3.39 -15.16 19.87
N THR A 82 -3.44 -15.44 21.15
CA THR A 82 -3.06 -14.50 22.22
C THR A 82 -2.28 -15.24 23.31
N VAL A 83 -1.63 -14.50 24.21
CA VAL A 83 -1.02 -15.11 25.42
C VAL A 83 -2.10 -15.77 26.29
N ALA A 84 -3.28 -15.13 26.38
CA ALA A 84 -4.37 -15.62 27.21
C ALA A 84 -4.95 -16.98 26.74
N ASN A 85 -5.04 -17.19 25.40
CA ASN A 85 -5.51 -18.47 24.86
C ASN A 85 -4.39 -19.47 24.55
N GLY A 86 -3.15 -19.14 24.91
CA GLY A 86 -1.97 -19.99 24.69
C GLY A 86 -1.47 -20.04 23.24
N GLY A 87 -2.08 -19.26 22.34
CA GLY A 87 -1.64 -19.15 20.95
C GLY A 87 -0.37 -18.33 20.78
N VAL A 88 -0.05 -17.43 21.71
CA VAL A 88 1.23 -16.73 21.81
C VAL A 88 1.95 -17.23 23.06
N SER A 89 3.23 -17.58 22.94
CA SER A 89 4.02 -18.05 24.08
C SER A 89 4.21 -16.92 25.12
N LYS A 90 4.31 -17.29 26.41
CA LYS A 90 4.47 -16.30 27.50
C LYS A 90 5.73 -15.45 27.38
N ASP A 91 6.79 -16.00 26.83
CA ASP A 91 8.05 -15.33 26.53
C ASP A 91 8.03 -14.53 25.23
N LEU A 92 6.87 -14.50 24.54
CA LEU A 92 6.64 -13.79 23.27
C LEU A 92 7.55 -14.24 22.12
N THR A 93 8.16 -15.42 22.21
CA THR A 93 9.07 -15.92 21.17
C THR A 93 8.38 -16.71 20.08
N SER A 94 7.11 -17.09 20.25
CA SER A 94 6.37 -17.82 19.24
C SER A 94 4.90 -17.49 19.19
N ILE A 95 4.30 -17.66 18.01
CA ILE A 95 2.84 -17.62 17.77
C ILE A 95 2.42 -18.89 17.05
N THR A 96 1.26 -19.43 17.42
CA THR A 96 0.69 -20.64 16.84
C THR A 96 -0.70 -20.34 16.32
N TRP A 97 -0.89 -20.45 15.01
CA TRP A 97 -2.16 -20.31 14.34
C TRP A 97 -2.81 -21.66 14.09
N LYS A 98 -4.13 -21.73 14.26
CA LYS A 98 -4.93 -22.90 13.87
C LYS A 98 -5.79 -22.52 12.66
N ILE A 99 -5.64 -23.22 11.57
CA ILE A 99 -6.42 -23.05 10.34
C ILE A 99 -7.80 -23.69 10.54
N LYS A 100 -8.86 -23.04 10.09
CA LYS A 100 -10.23 -23.60 10.06
C LYS A 100 -10.26 -24.89 9.25
N ARG A 101 -10.97 -25.89 9.74
CA ARG A 101 -11.15 -27.16 9.02
C ARG A 101 -12.03 -26.98 7.78
N GLY A 102 -11.77 -27.80 6.76
CA GLY A 102 -12.62 -27.88 5.56
C GLY A 102 -12.45 -26.74 4.57
N ILE A 103 -11.47 -25.83 4.76
CA ILE A 103 -11.16 -24.81 3.75
C ILE A 103 -10.52 -25.48 2.55
N LYS A 104 -11.04 -25.13 1.37
CA LYS A 104 -10.56 -25.62 0.08
C LYS A 104 -10.02 -24.48 -0.77
N TRP A 105 -9.03 -24.79 -1.54
CA TRP A 105 -8.59 -24.00 -2.68
C TRP A 105 -9.65 -24.06 -3.80
N SER A 106 -9.56 -23.14 -4.75
CA SER A 106 -10.52 -23.07 -5.87
C SER A 106 -10.46 -24.28 -6.82
N ASP A 107 -9.37 -25.06 -6.78
CA ASP A 107 -9.25 -26.35 -7.47
C ASP A 107 -9.86 -27.54 -6.70
N GLY A 108 -10.36 -27.32 -5.48
CA GLY A 108 -10.96 -28.34 -4.62
C GLY A 108 -10.00 -29.03 -3.66
N SER A 109 -8.69 -28.83 -3.77
CA SER A 109 -7.69 -29.35 -2.83
C SER A 109 -7.80 -28.65 -1.47
N ALA A 110 -7.30 -29.28 -0.42
CA ALA A 110 -7.38 -28.75 0.95
C ALA A 110 -6.27 -27.72 1.20
N LEU A 111 -6.61 -26.62 1.89
CA LEU A 111 -5.63 -25.73 2.49
C LEU A 111 -4.96 -26.42 3.68
N THR A 112 -3.64 -26.38 3.75
CA THR A 112 -2.86 -26.95 4.84
C THR A 112 -1.82 -25.97 5.39
N ALA A 113 -1.26 -26.31 6.55
CA ALA A 113 -0.19 -25.52 7.16
C ALA A 113 1.09 -25.49 6.31
N ASP A 114 1.30 -26.49 5.44
CA ASP A 114 2.44 -26.51 4.52
C ASP A 114 2.40 -25.38 3.48
N ASP A 115 1.19 -24.87 3.14
CA ASP A 115 1.03 -23.73 2.25
C ASP A 115 1.56 -22.42 2.89
N ALA A 116 1.38 -22.27 4.20
CA ALA A 116 1.94 -21.14 4.95
C ALA A 116 3.48 -21.26 5.09
N VAL A 117 3.99 -22.46 5.34
CA VAL A 117 5.45 -22.73 5.35
C VAL A 117 6.05 -22.35 3.98
N PHE A 118 5.46 -22.84 2.91
CA PHE A 118 5.87 -22.53 1.55
C PHE A 118 5.87 -21.03 1.26
N THR A 119 4.82 -20.31 1.65
CA THR A 119 4.72 -18.85 1.43
C THR A 119 5.82 -18.09 2.16
N TYR A 120 6.18 -18.52 3.38
CA TYR A 120 7.32 -17.98 4.11
C TYR A 120 8.64 -18.23 3.35
N GLU A 121 8.89 -19.45 2.90
CA GLU A 121 10.09 -19.82 2.15
C GLU A 121 10.18 -19.06 0.82
N TYR A 122 9.05 -18.91 0.13
CA TYR A 122 8.93 -18.13 -1.10
C TYR A 122 9.37 -16.67 -0.89
N CYS A 123 8.86 -16.02 0.16
CA CYS A 123 9.11 -14.60 0.42
C CYS A 123 10.48 -14.33 1.07
N THR A 124 11.06 -15.29 1.77
CA THR A 124 12.36 -15.12 2.43
C THR A 124 13.54 -15.54 1.54
N ASN A 125 13.28 -16.16 0.41
CA ASN A 125 14.32 -16.45 -0.59
C ASN A 125 14.67 -15.13 -1.32
N PRO A 126 15.92 -14.62 -1.20
CA PRO A 126 16.31 -13.33 -1.77
C PRO A 126 16.19 -13.29 -3.30
N ASP A 127 16.36 -14.44 -3.96
CA ASP A 127 16.25 -14.54 -5.42
C ASP A 127 14.81 -14.45 -5.94
N THR A 128 13.80 -14.52 -5.07
CA THR A 128 12.40 -14.36 -5.45
C THR A 128 12.07 -12.90 -5.80
N GLY A 129 12.70 -11.93 -5.15
CA GLY A 129 12.35 -10.52 -5.28
C GLY A 129 11.00 -10.19 -4.64
N CYS A 130 10.66 -10.86 -3.51
CA CYS A 130 9.43 -10.62 -2.78
C CYS A 130 9.43 -9.20 -2.19
N THR A 131 8.39 -8.42 -2.50
CA THR A 131 8.23 -7.04 -2.01
C THR A 131 7.69 -6.98 -0.57
N GLN A 132 7.28 -8.12 -0.01
CA GLN A 132 6.68 -8.23 1.32
C GLN A 132 7.64 -8.86 2.36
N THR A 133 8.95 -8.89 2.09
CA THR A 133 9.97 -9.53 2.95
C THR A 133 9.99 -8.99 4.38
N ASN A 134 9.68 -7.72 4.57
CA ASN A 134 9.61 -7.07 5.88
C ASN A 134 8.60 -7.72 6.85
N TYR A 135 7.52 -8.33 6.32
CA TYR A 135 6.54 -9.07 7.14
C TYR A 135 7.12 -10.34 7.77
N TYR A 136 8.21 -10.86 7.23
CA TYR A 136 8.87 -12.10 7.64
C TYR A 136 10.24 -11.88 8.29
N SER A 137 10.74 -10.66 8.35
CA SER A 137 12.14 -10.36 8.69
C SER A 137 12.56 -10.80 10.10
N ASP A 138 11.64 -10.80 11.06
CA ASP A 138 11.89 -11.17 12.46
C ASP A 138 11.63 -12.64 12.76
N ILE A 139 11.24 -13.41 11.74
CA ILE A 139 10.92 -14.82 11.87
C ILE A 139 12.19 -15.65 11.73
N GLN A 140 12.40 -16.56 12.67
CA GLN A 140 13.45 -17.56 12.63
C GLN A 140 13.01 -18.79 11.83
N SER A 141 11.77 -19.25 12.02
CA SER A 141 11.22 -20.39 11.29
C SER A 141 9.68 -20.39 11.31
N VAL A 142 9.09 -20.95 10.25
CA VAL A 142 7.69 -21.31 10.16
C VAL A 142 7.60 -22.81 10.00
N LYS A 143 6.78 -23.50 10.80
CA LYS A 143 6.64 -24.97 10.77
C LYS A 143 5.17 -25.37 10.78
N ALA A 144 4.86 -26.37 9.98
CA ALA A 144 3.58 -27.08 10.07
C ALA A 144 3.62 -28.10 11.20
N ILE A 145 2.58 -28.10 12.06
CA ILE A 145 2.35 -29.11 13.09
C ILE A 145 1.06 -29.85 12.72
N GLY A 146 1.21 -30.93 11.96
CA GLY A 146 0.08 -31.53 11.25
C GLY A 146 -0.46 -30.59 10.18
N SER A 147 -1.62 -30.92 9.62
CA SER A 147 -2.16 -30.23 8.45
C SER A 147 -2.79 -28.84 8.75
N GLN A 148 -3.06 -28.50 10.00
CA GLN A 148 -3.86 -27.32 10.33
C GLN A 148 -3.24 -26.35 11.34
N THR A 149 -2.00 -26.59 11.76
CA THR A 149 -1.35 -25.75 12.75
C THR A 149 -0.06 -25.18 12.18
N VAL A 150 0.03 -23.85 12.14
CA VAL A 150 1.22 -23.11 11.73
C VAL A 150 1.86 -22.53 12.97
N LYS A 151 3.09 -22.96 13.27
CA LYS A 151 3.90 -22.41 14.36
C LYS A 151 5.00 -21.52 13.78
N ILE A 152 5.00 -20.26 14.22
CA ILE A 152 6.02 -19.27 13.88
C ILE A 152 6.92 -19.07 15.09
N GLN A 153 8.22 -19.24 14.91
CA GLN A 153 9.25 -18.93 15.90
C GLN A 153 9.93 -17.63 15.51
N PHE A 154 10.01 -16.70 16.42
CA PHE A 154 10.71 -15.41 16.23
C PHE A 154 12.17 -15.49 16.66
N LYS A 155 13.01 -14.66 16.05
CA LYS A 155 14.44 -14.51 16.40
C LYS A 155 14.65 -13.93 17.80
N VAL A 156 13.70 -13.11 18.24
CA VAL A 156 13.66 -12.41 19.55
C VAL A 156 12.21 -12.33 20.02
N PRO A 157 11.95 -12.06 21.31
CA PRO A 157 10.58 -11.83 21.79
C PRO A 157 9.87 -10.75 20.96
N LYS A 158 8.66 -11.05 20.49
CA LYS A 158 7.85 -10.20 19.61
C LYS A 158 6.54 -9.82 20.30
N PRO A 159 6.44 -8.62 20.88
CA PRO A 159 5.22 -8.17 21.58
C PRO A 159 4.00 -8.02 20.67
N PHE A 160 4.20 -7.66 19.40
CA PHE A 160 3.14 -7.62 18.38
C PHE A 160 3.43 -8.64 17.28
N PRO A 161 3.02 -9.92 17.43
CA PRO A 161 3.42 -11.02 16.57
C PRO A 161 2.51 -11.21 15.33
N TYR A 162 1.72 -10.20 14.96
CA TYR A 162 0.65 -10.31 13.95
C TYR A 162 1.03 -9.64 12.63
N GLN A 163 2.20 -9.90 12.10
CA GLN A 163 2.67 -9.35 10.82
C GLN A 163 2.50 -10.38 9.70
N ALA A 164 3.19 -11.51 9.79
CA ALA A 164 3.11 -12.57 8.79
C ALA A 164 1.70 -13.17 8.74
N PHE A 165 1.20 -13.38 7.54
CA PHE A 165 -0.10 -13.97 7.24
C PHE A 165 -1.31 -13.15 7.77
N VAL A 166 -1.15 -11.86 8.00
CA VAL A 166 -2.21 -10.96 8.44
C VAL A 166 -2.35 -9.79 7.46
N GLY A 167 -3.60 -9.51 7.08
CA GLY A 167 -3.91 -8.46 6.11
C GLY A 167 -3.64 -8.85 4.66
N TYR A 168 -4.05 -8.01 3.74
CA TYR A 168 -3.95 -8.28 2.29
C TYR A 168 -2.51 -8.24 1.75
N ASN A 169 -1.55 -7.74 2.52
CA ASN A 169 -0.13 -7.73 2.17
C ASN A 169 0.56 -9.10 2.37
N SER A 170 -0.04 -9.99 3.14
CA SER A 170 0.59 -11.27 3.49
C SER A 170 -0.38 -12.45 3.39
N PRO A 171 -0.99 -12.68 2.21
CA PRO A 171 -1.85 -13.84 1.99
C PRO A 171 -1.03 -15.12 1.83
N ILE A 172 -1.71 -16.26 1.88
CA ILE A 172 -1.11 -17.57 1.71
C ILE A 172 -1.17 -17.99 0.22
N LEU A 173 -0.07 -18.48 -0.33
CA LEU A 173 0.04 -19.08 -1.66
C LEU A 173 -0.17 -20.60 -1.56
N GLN A 174 -0.79 -21.19 -2.60
CA GLN A 174 -0.89 -22.65 -2.69
C GLN A 174 0.46 -23.25 -3.08
N LYS A 175 1.03 -24.06 -2.19
CA LYS A 175 2.32 -24.75 -2.43
C LYS A 175 2.32 -25.55 -3.73
N ALA A 176 1.30 -26.37 -3.95
CA ALA A 176 1.21 -27.25 -5.11
C ALA A 176 1.24 -26.50 -6.45
N GLN A 177 0.66 -25.28 -6.51
CA GLN A 177 0.66 -24.47 -7.73
C GLN A 177 2.02 -23.78 -7.95
N PHE A 178 2.63 -23.28 -6.88
CA PHE A 178 3.85 -22.47 -6.96
C PHE A 178 5.13 -23.29 -6.76
N ASP A 179 5.01 -24.60 -6.59
CA ASP A 179 6.18 -25.48 -6.54
C ASP A 179 6.98 -25.37 -7.85
N GLY A 180 8.30 -25.12 -7.72
CA GLY A 180 9.16 -24.79 -8.85
C GLY A 180 9.12 -23.34 -9.34
N CYS A 181 8.28 -22.47 -8.76
CA CYS A 181 8.19 -21.02 -9.05
C CYS A 181 8.87 -20.15 -7.98
N GLN A 182 9.87 -20.66 -7.27
CA GLN A 182 10.63 -19.96 -6.24
C GLN A 182 11.95 -19.39 -6.76
N GLY A 183 12.54 -18.46 -6.02
CA GLY A 183 13.82 -17.86 -6.33
C GLY A 183 13.80 -17.18 -7.70
N ALA A 184 14.85 -17.36 -8.48
CA ALA A 184 15.01 -16.71 -9.78
C ALA A 184 13.85 -16.96 -10.77
N LYS A 185 13.14 -18.07 -10.63
CA LYS A 185 12.01 -18.42 -11.51
C LYS A 185 10.70 -17.70 -11.14
N ALA A 186 10.61 -17.09 -9.97
CA ALA A 186 9.36 -16.50 -9.48
C ALA A 186 8.72 -15.51 -10.46
N GLN A 187 9.53 -14.66 -11.08
CA GLN A 187 9.09 -13.65 -12.04
C GLN A 187 8.67 -14.24 -13.39
N GLU A 188 9.17 -15.44 -13.73
CA GLU A 188 8.92 -16.09 -15.03
C GLU A 188 7.66 -16.96 -15.02
N CYS A 189 7.13 -17.27 -13.85
CA CYS A 189 5.95 -18.11 -13.67
C CYS A 189 4.64 -17.37 -13.98
N ASN A 190 4.51 -16.82 -15.19
CA ASN A 190 3.37 -16.00 -15.58
C ASN A 190 2.02 -16.69 -15.35
N LYS A 191 1.90 -17.98 -15.64
CA LYS A 191 0.64 -18.71 -15.42
C LYS A 191 0.21 -18.66 -13.95
N GLN A 192 1.11 -18.91 -13.02
CA GLN A 192 0.83 -18.91 -11.59
C GLN A 192 0.59 -17.48 -11.08
N ASN A 193 1.42 -16.55 -11.55
CA ASN A 193 1.33 -15.15 -11.14
C ASN A 193 0.04 -14.46 -11.65
N PHE A 194 -0.50 -14.90 -12.78
CA PHE A 194 -1.70 -14.31 -13.39
C PHE A 194 -2.99 -15.03 -12.96
N TYR A 195 -2.91 -16.33 -12.72
CA TYR A 195 -4.05 -17.18 -12.36
C TYR A 195 -3.81 -17.93 -11.03
N PRO A 196 -3.57 -17.21 -9.91
CA PRO A 196 -3.34 -17.88 -8.65
C PRO A 196 -4.59 -18.67 -8.22
N ILE A 197 -4.35 -19.89 -7.76
CA ILE A 197 -5.37 -20.70 -7.09
C ILE A 197 -5.49 -20.16 -5.66
N GLY A 198 -6.69 -19.71 -5.29
CA GLY A 198 -6.95 -19.07 -4.01
C GLY A 198 -8.06 -19.75 -3.20
N THR A 199 -8.16 -19.38 -1.93
CA THR A 199 -9.24 -19.81 -1.03
C THR A 199 -10.38 -18.81 -0.98
N GLY A 200 -10.23 -17.67 -1.66
CA GLY A 200 -11.15 -16.54 -1.63
C GLY A 200 -12.49 -16.79 -2.35
N PRO A 201 -13.41 -15.82 -2.25
CA PRO A 201 -14.75 -15.94 -2.83
C PRO A 201 -14.77 -15.99 -4.36
N PHE A 202 -13.71 -15.55 -5.01
CA PHE A 202 -13.58 -15.57 -6.45
C PHE A 202 -12.33 -16.31 -6.90
N LYS A 203 -12.32 -16.74 -8.16
CA LYS A 203 -11.17 -17.29 -8.90
C LYS A 203 -10.95 -16.50 -10.18
N VAL A 204 -9.71 -16.32 -10.61
CA VAL A 204 -9.39 -15.70 -11.89
C VAL A 204 -9.71 -16.65 -13.03
N VAL A 205 -10.39 -16.17 -14.06
CA VAL A 205 -10.71 -16.94 -15.28
C VAL A 205 -10.12 -16.32 -16.54
N ASP A 206 -9.90 -15.01 -16.56
CA ASP A 206 -9.15 -14.34 -17.62
C ASP A 206 -8.32 -13.19 -17.01
N PHE A 207 -7.10 -13.04 -17.47
CA PHE A 207 -6.19 -11.99 -17.02
C PHE A 207 -5.35 -11.49 -18.19
N LYS A 208 -5.50 -10.20 -18.46
CA LYS A 208 -4.63 -9.46 -19.36
C LYS A 208 -3.93 -8.39 -18.55
N PRO A 209 -2.60 -8.51 -18.35
CA PRO A 209 -1.85 -7.54 -17.56
C PRO A 209 -2.10 -6.10 -18.02
N ASN A 210 -2.33 -5.20 -17.05
CA ASN A 210 -2.59 -3.78 -17.29
C ASN A 210 -3.86 -3.46 -18.11
N ASP A 211 -4.77 -4.41 -18.30
CA ASP A 211 -6.01 -4.23 -19.07
C ASP A 211 -7.24 -4.73 -18.28
N VAL A 212 -7.44 -6.04 -18.20
CA VAL A 212 -8.66 -6.59 -17.62
C VAL A 212 -8.40 -7.85 -16.79
N ILE A 213 -9.15 -8.00 -15.71
CA ILE A 213 -9.24 -9.24 -14.93
C ILE A 213 -10.70 -9.66 -14.87
N VAL A 214 -10.96 -10.90 -15.24
CA VAL A 214 -12.28 -11.52 -15.10
C VAL A 214 -12.23 -12.58 -14.02
N PHE A 215 -13.11 -12.45 -13.06
CA PHE A 215 -13.28 -13.41 -11.97
C PHE A 215 -14.65 -14.07 -12.04
N GLU A 216 -14.71 -15.33 -11.63
CA GLU A 216 -15.95 -16.06 -11.36
C GLU A 216 -16.04 -16.45 -9.90
N ALA A 217 -17.28 -16.61 -9.40
CA ALA A 217 -17.50 -17.10 -8.05
C ALA A 217 -16.82 -18.46 -7.85
N ASN A 218 -16.04 -18.57 -6.76
CA ASN A 218 -15.36 -19.80 -6.40
C ASN A 218 -16.38 -20.84 -5.85
N PRO A 219 -16.61 -21.96 -6.54
CA PRO A 219 -17.58 -22.96 -6.10
C PRO A 219 -17.16 -23.64 -4.78
N ASN A 220 -15.87 -23.63 -4.47
CA ASN A 220 -15.30 -24.22 -3.27
C ASN A 220 -15.15 -23.24 -2.10
N TYR A 221 -15.66 -21.99 -2.24
CA TYR A 221 -15.60 -21.02 -1.16
C TYR A 221 -16.38 -21.50 0.06
N ARG A 222 -15.80 -21.34 1.24
CA ARG A 222 -16.30 -21.88 2.50
C ARG A 222 -17.71 -21.44 2.92
N ASP A 223 -18.14 -20.25 2.50
CA ASP A 223 -19.49 -19.73 2.73
C ASP A 223 -20.34 -19.97 1.48
N ALA A 224 -21.32 -20.87 1.58
CA ALA A 224 -22.16 -21.24 0.45
C ALA A 224 -23.10 -20.11 -0.03
N SER A 225 -23.33 -19.08 0.81
CA SER A 225 -24.14 -17.91 0.45
C SER A 225 -23.33 -16.82 -0.29
N LYS A 226 -22.01 -16.95 -0.33
CA LYS A 226 -21.10 -15.93 -0.88
C LYS A 226 -20.24 -16.49 -2.03
N PRO A 227 -19.80 -15.61 -2.92
CA PRO A 227 -20.18 -14.21 -3.06
C PRO A 227 -21.60 -14.04 -3.62
N ALA A 228 -22.18 -12.84 -3.47
CA ALA A 228 -23.48 -12.51 -4.07
C ALA A 228 -23.38 -12.47 -5.61
N PHE A 229 -22.39 -11.78 -6.14
CA PHE A 229 -22.13 -11.71 -7.58
C PHE A 229 -21.53 -13.01 -8.12
N ASN A 230 -21.99 -13.40 -9.30
CA ASN A 230 -21.45 -14.57 -10.03
C ASN A 230 -20.10 -14.23 -10.70
N LYS A 231 -19.94 -12.99 -11.12
CA LYS A 231 -18.79 -12.53 -11.90
C LYS A 231 -18.34 -11.15 -11.44
N LEU A 232 -17.03 -10.94 -11.35
CA LEU A 232 -16.42 -9.63 -11.24
C LEU A 232 -15.60 -9.35 -12.50
N VAL A 233 -15.64 -8.12 -12.97
CA VAL A 233 -14.75 -7.64 -14.03
C VAL A 233 -14.01 -6.41 -13.51
N PHE A 234 -12.71 -6.53 -13.35
CA PHE A 234 -11.85 -5.38 -13.09
C PHE A 234 -11.30 -4.90 -14.42
N LYS A 235 -11.82 -3.78 -14.87
CA LYS A 235 -11.40 -3.16 -16.12
C LYS A 235 -10.35 -2.09 -15.84
N GLY A 236 -9.25 -2.15 -16.57
CA GLY A 236 -8.20 -1.15 -16.54
C GLY A 236 -8.31 -0.12 -17.65
N GLY A 237 -7.30 0.74 -17.71
CA GLY A 237 -7.15 1.74 -18.75
C GLY A 237 -7.85 3.07 -18.48
N GLY A 238 -7.54 4.05 -19.29
CA GLY A 238 -7.98 5.42 -19.08
C GLY A 238 -7.23 6.12 -17.95
N ASP A 239 -7.93 7.00 -17.26
CA ASP A 239 -7.45 7.77 -16.12
C ASP A 239 -8.54 7.87 -15.03
N ALA A 240 -8.21 8.50 -13.91
CA ALA A 240 -9.15 8.66 -12.79
C ALA A 240 -10.39 9.47 -13.21
N THR A 241 -10.25 10.47 -14.08
CA THR A 241 -11.34 11.33 -14.55
C THR A 241 -12.33 10.55 -15.42
N SER A 242 -11.83 9.76 -16.38
CA SER A 242 -12.67 8.89 -17.21
C SER A 242 -13.35 7.78 -16.39
N ALA A 243 -12.65 7.25 -15.37
CA ALA A 243 -13.25 6.29 -14.44
C ALA A 243 -14.39 6.90 -13.62
N ALA A 244 -14.20 8.11 -13.11
CA ALA A 244 -15.27 8.85 -12.40
C ALA A 244 -16.48 9.08 -13.30
N ARG A 245 -16.26 9.47 -14.56
CA ARG A 245 -17.32 9.70 -15.54
C ARG A 245 -18.13 8.44 -15.82
N ALA A 246 -17.45 7.30 -15.96
CA ALA A 246 -18.11 6.01 -16.27
C ALA A 246 -19.10 5.58 -15.17
N VAL A 247 -18.88 5.97 -13.92
CA VAL A 247 -19.80 5.70 -12.81
C VAL A 247 -20.79 6.83 -12.58
N LEU A 248 -20.30 8.08 -12.52
CA LEU A 248 -21.09 9.21 -12.04
C LEU A 248 -21.97 9.85 -13.12
N GLU A 249 -21.52 9.89 -14.39
CA GLU A 249 -22.23 10.54 -15.50
C GLU A 249 -22.94 9.53 -16.42
N THR A 250 -22.24 8.47 -16.84
CA THR A 250 -22.81 7.53 -17.84
C THR A 250 -23.49 6.33 -17.21
N GLY A 251 -23.04 5.90 -16.01
CA GLY A 251 -23.57 4.71 -15.34
C GLY A 251 -23.18 3.39 -16.03
N GLU A 252 -22.10 3.37 -16.82
CA GLU A 252 -21.60 2.18 -17.52
C GLU A 252 -20.86 1.21 -16.59
N MET A 253 -20.36 1.71 -15.46
CA MET A 253 -19.58 0.95 -14.48
C MET A 253 -20.21 1.08 -13.10
N ASP A 254 -20.07 0.03 -12.30
CA ASP A 254 -20.70 -0.05 -10.98
C ASP A 254 -19.83 0.59 -9.88
N TYR A 255 -18.50 0.60 -10.07
CA TYR A 255 -17.55 1.16 -9.11
C TYR A 255 -16.31 1.69 -9.82
N ALA A 256 -15.79 2.82 -9.33
CA ALA A 256 -14.52 3.37 -9.75
C ALA A 256 -13.57 3.54 -8.57
N TRP A 257 -12.39 2.96 -8.69
CA TRP A 257 -11.37 2.91 -7.68
C TRP A 257 -10.42 4.11 -7.74
N ASN A 258 -10.01 4.61 -6.56
CA ASN A 258 -8.93 5.59 -6.38
C ASN A 258 -9.08 6.85 -7.26
N LEU A 259 -10.21 7.53 -7.11
CA LEU A 259 -10.55 8.72 -7.87
C LEU A 259 -9.77 9.95 -7.39
N GLN A 260 -8.51 10.00 -7.77
CA GLN A 260 -7.66 11.18 -7.61
C GLN A 260 -7.96 12.15 -8.76
N VAL A 261 -9.03 12.92 -8.58
CA VAL A 261 -9.60 13.87 -9.53
C VAL A 261 -9.92 15.16 -8.78
N GLU A 262 -9.81 16.27 -9.44
CA GLU A 262 -10.08 17.60 -8.88
C GLU A 262 -11.51 17.67 -8.31
N PRO A 263 -11.69 18.23 -7.09
CA PRO A 263 -12.97 18.19 -6.37
C PRO A 263 -14.15 18.80 -7.12
N GLU A 264 -13.91 19.87 -7.86
CA GLU A 264 -14.95 20.55 -8.66
C GLU A 264 -15.46 19.65 -9.79
N ILE A 265 -14.57 18.88 -10.41
CA ILE A 265 -14.90 17.94 -11.49
C ILE A 265 -15.78 16.81 -10.92
N LEU A 266 -15.38 16.21 -9.79
CA LEU A 266 -16.17 15.15 -9.14
C LEU A 266 -17.56 15.64 -8.73
N THR A 267 -17.65 16.85 -8.16
CA THR A 267 -18.92 17.46 -7.76
C THR A 267 -19.85 17.65 -8.98
N LYS A 268 -19.30 18.17 -10.08
CA LYS A 268 -20.07 18.34 -11.31
C LYS A 268 -20.55 17.01 -11.90
N MET A 269 -19.70 15.99 -11.92
CA MET A 269 -20.07 14.66 -12.43
C MET A 269 -21.18 14.02 -11.59
N GLN A 270 -21.12 14.15 -10.27
CA GLN A 270 -22.13 13.59 -9.37
C GLN A 270 -23.51 14.20 -9.57
N GLN A 271 -23.61 15.46 -10.07
CA GLN A 271 -24.87 16.12 -10.37
C GLN A 271 -25.69 15.40 -11.47
N ALA A 272 -25.05 14.54 -12.30
CA ALA A 272 -25.76 13.71 -13.26
C ALA A 272 -26.64 12.61 -12.61
N GLY A 273 -26.45 12.34 -11.31
CA GLY A 273 -27.32 11.48 -10.49
C GLY A 273 -27.22 9.99 -10.78
N LYS A 274 -26.16 9.52 -11.49
CA LYS A 274 -25.95 8.10 -11.79
C LYS A 274 -25.21 7.35 -10.69
N GLY A 275 -24.45 8.05 -9.87
CA GLY A 275 -23.66 7.46 -8.81
C GLY A 275 -23.31 8.46 -7.71
N THR A 276 -22.63 7.95 -6.68
CA THR A 276 -22.26 8.70 -5.48
C THR A 276 -20.76 8.61 -5.25
N VAL A 277 -20.11 9.78 -4.98
CA VAL A 277 -18.72 9.85 -4.54
C VAL A 277 -18.66 9.55 -3.05
N VAL A 278 -17.75 8.67 -2.67
CA VAL A 278 -17.45 8.36 -1.26
C VAL A 278 -15.98 8.65 -0.97
N SER A 279 -15.72 9.22 0.21
CA SER A 279 -14.36 9.48 0.66
C SER A 279 -14.21 9.18 2.14
N ALA A 280 -13.05 8.67 2.52
CA ALA A 280 -12.69 8.42 3.91
C ALA A 280 -11.20 8.65 4.14
N PHE A 281 -10.85 9.27 5.27
CA PHE A 281 -9.46 9.39 5.69
C PHE A 281 -8.99 8.08 6.33
N GLY A 282 -7.95 7.52 5.76
CA GLY A 282 -7.17 6.43 6.35
C GLY A 282 -5.77 6.92 6.75
N THR A 283 -4.75 6.18 6.36
CA THR A 283 -3.34 6.47 6.64
C THR A 283 -2.56 6.96 5.42
N ALA A 284 -3.25 7.24 4.32
CA ALA A 284 -2.65 7.57 3.03
C ALA A 284 -1.95 8.94 3.03
N VAL A 285 -0.68 8.97 2.64
CA VAL A 285 0.12 10.19 2.52
C VAL A 285 0.69 10.29 1.11
N GLU A 286 0.30 11.33 0.38
CA GLU A 286 0.99 11.76 -0.83
C GLU A 286 2.28 12.47 -0.44
N ARG A 287 3.42 12.05 -0.98
CA ARG A 287 4.74 12.52 -0.57
C ARG A 287 5.73 12.48 -1.71
N LEU A 288 6.76 13.30 -1.60
CA LEU A 288 7.96 13.20 -2.42
C LEU A 288 8.95 12.26 -1.75
N MET A 289 9.47 11.33 -2.52
CA MET A 289 10.61 10.49 -2.15
C MET A 289 11.87 11.17 -2.67
N VAL A 290 12.90 11.26 -1.84
CA VAL A 290 14.18 11.90 -2.16
C VAL A 290 15.21 10.80 -2.42
N ASN A 291 15.84 10.80 -3.58
CA ASN A 291 16.87 9.81 -3.89
C ASN A 291 18.21 10.19 -3.24
N PHE A 292 18.71 9.37 -2.30
CA PHE A 292 19.99 9.57 -1.65
C PHE A 292 21.17 8.99 -2.44
N THR A 293 20.87 8.34 -3.56
CA THR A 293 21.87 7.70 -4.44
C THR A 293 21.92 8.38 -5.80
N ASN A 294 23.03 8.26 -6.47
CA ASN A 294 23.26 8.91 -7.76
C ASN A 294 22.51 8.19 -8.91
N PRO A 295 21.51 8.85 -9.54
CA PRO A 295 20.80 8.28 -10.68
C PRO A 295 21.50 8.50 -12.04
N TYR A 296 22.63 9.21 -12.07
CA TYR A 296 23.31 9.65 -13.28
C TYR A 296 24.51 8.80 -13.69
N THR A 297 24.82 7.75 -12.93
CA THR A 297 25.94 6.87 -13.29
C THR A 297 25.70 6.26 -14.67
N THR A 298 26.70 6.40 -15.56
CA THR A 298 26.63 5.92 -16.95
C THR A 298 26.70 4.41 -17.07
N ASN A 299 27.20 3.75 -16.04
CA ASN A 299 27.18 2.28 -15.93
C ASN A 299 25.91 1.89 -15.20
N ASP A 300 25.01 1.14 -15.84
CA ASP A 300 23.82 0.56 -15.21
C ASP A 300 24.16 -0.32 -13.99
N GLU A 301 25.43 -0.60 -13.75
CA GLU A 301 25.90 -1.46 -12.67
C GLU A 301 25.59 -0.91 -11.29
N HIS A 302 25.59 0.43 -11.11
CA HIS A 302 25.40 1.06 -9.80
C HIS A 302 24.40 2.23 -9.80
N ARG A 303 23.63 2.36 -10.86
CA ARG A 303 22.65 3.44 -10.99
C ARG A 303 21.60 3.36 -9.88
N SER A 304 21.47 4.44 -9.11
CA SER A 304 20.57 4.51 -7.96
C SER A 304 20.76 3.39 -6.93
N GLU A 305 21.98 2.87 -6.75
CA GLU A 305 22.29 1.89 -5.72
C GLU A 305 23.10 2.51 -4.57
N TYR A 306 22.84 2.05 -3.35
CA TYR A 306 23.63 2.40 -2.19
C TYR A 306 24.89 1.54 -2.14
N ILE A 307 26.07 2.16 -2.13
CA ILE A 307 27.35 1.46 -2.17
C ILE A 307 28.17 1.78 -0.91
N GLY A 308 28.41 0.76 -0.09
CA GLY A 308 29.23 0.85 1.11
C GLY A 308 28.41 0.90 2.39
N GLY A 309 29.08 0.80 3.52
CA GLY A 309 28.48 0.73 4.86
C GLY A 309 27.89 2.06 5.33
N ASN A 310 28.50 2.71 6.34
CA ASN A 310 27.97 3.96 6.89
C ASN A 310 28.10 5.19 5.97
N ASN A 311 28.96 5.11 4.95
CA ASN A 311 29.15 6.19 3.97
C ASN A 311 28.84 5.67 2.58
N ASN A 312 27.76 6.19 1.97
CA ASN A 312 27.39 5.88 0.61
C ASN A 312 28.41 6.47 -0.38
N ARG A 313 29.17 5.61 -1.06
CA ARG A 313 30.13 6.03 -2.11
C ARG A 313 29.48 6.44 -3.43
N ASN A 314 28.18 6.18 -3.58
CA ASN A 314 27.35 6.58 -4.71
C ASN A 314 26.29 7.60 -4.26
N ALA A 315 26.69 8.54 -3.41
CA ALA A 315 25.80 9.57 -2.88
C ALA A 315 25.30 10.50 -3.99
N HIS A 316 24.06 10.97 -3.85
CA HIS A 316 23.47 11.91 -4.80
C HIS A 316 24.27 13.21 -4.87
N PRO A 317 24.54 13.79 -6.07
CA PRO A 317 25.42 14.95 -6.21
C PRO A 317 25.00 16.19 -5.42
N PHE A 318 23.71 16.44 -5.25
CA PHE A 318 23.17 17.59 -4.51
C PHE A 318 22.09 17.22 -3.48
N LEU A 319 21.33 16.14 -3.63
CA LEU A 319 20.33 15.73 -2.63
C LEU A 319 20.97 15.04 -1.40
N SER A 320 22.25 14.71 -1.43
CA SER A 320 23.01 14.33 -0.25
C SER A 320 23.23 15.52 0.72
N ASP A 321 23.16 16.77 0.22
CA ASP A 321 23.23 17.97 1.07
C ASP A 321 21.89 18.19 1.81
N TYR A 322 21.95 18.16 3.14
CA TYR A 322 20.81 18.40 4.02
C TYR A 322 20.10 19.72 3.75
N ASN A 323 20.87 20.81 3.48
CA ASN A 323 20.29 22.13 3.26
C ASN A 323 19.49 22.20 1.96
N VAL A 324 19.92 21.46 0.94
CA VAL A 324 19.15 21.33 -0.32
C VAL A 324 17.82 20.65 -0.04
N ARG A 325 17.81 19.50 0.62
CA ARG A 325 16.56 18.78 0.95
C ARG A 325 15.62 19.63 1.80
N ARG A 326 16.16 20.30 2.83
CA ARG A 326 15.37 21.20 3.69
C ARG A 326 14.79 22.36 2.92
N ALA A 327 15.60 23.02 2.07
CA ALA A 327 15.14 24.15 1.25
C ALA A 327 14.02 23.73 0.29
N LEU A 328 14.13 22.55 -0.34
CA LEU A 328 13.07 22.01 -1.20
C LEU A 328 11.75 21.84 -0.44
N SER A 329 11.77 21.34 0.80
CA SER A 329 10.58 21.19 1.63
C SER A 329 9.96 22.52 2.05
N LEU A 330 10.81 23.49 2.49
CA LEU A 330 10.37 24.82 2.93
C LEU A 330 9.78 25.67 1.80
N ALA A 331 10.18 25.41 0.57
CA ALA A 331 9.68 26.13 -0.60
C ALA A 331 8.25 25.72 -1.01
N ILE A 332 7.71 24.64 -0.49
CA ILE A 332 6.39 24.12 -0.91
C ILE A 332 5.26 24.76 -0.09
N ASP A 333 4.30 25.41 -0.79
CA ASP A 333 3.00 25.76 -0.25
C ASP A 333 2.04 24.57 -0.40
N ARG A 334 1.84 23.86 0.70
CA ARG A 334 1.01 22.65 0.72
C ARG A 334 -0.49 22.97 0.69
N GLN A 335 -0.89 24.19 1.10
CA GLN A 335 -2.30 24.56 1.06
C GLN A 335 -2.80 24.69 -0.37
N ILE A 336 -2.00 25.30 -1.26
CA ILE A 336 -2.32 25.37 -2.70
C ILE A 336 -2.52 23.97 -3.28
N LEU A 337 -1.69 23.00 -2.87
CA LEU A 337 -1.81 21.62 -3.34
C LEU A 337 -3.09 20.92 -2.84
N VAL A 338 -3.49 21.20 -1.58
CA VAL A 338 -4.77 20.71 -1.04
C VAL A 338 -5.93 21.29 -1.82
N ASP A 339 -5.95 22.61 -1.96
CA ASP A 339 -7.10 23.33 -2.55
C ASP A 339 -7.29 22.94 -4.03
N ALA A 340 -6.21 22.85 -4.79
CA ALA A 340 -6.26 22.54 -6.22
C ALA A 340 -6.58 21.05 -6.51
N GLY A 341 -6.05 20.13 -5.70
CA GLY A 341 -6.06 18.71 -6.06
C GLY A 341 -6.98 17.82 -5.21
N TYR A 342 -7.30 18.22 -3.98
CA TYR A 342 -7.94 17.31 -3.00
C TYR A 342 -9.16 17.90 -2.30
N GLY A 343 -9.24 19.21 -2.12
CA GLY A 343 -10.33 19.86 -1.40
C GLY A 343 -10.57 19.23 -0.02
N GLN A 344 -11.81 18.86 0.28
CA GLN A 344 -12.18 18.23 1.55
C GLN A 344 -11.58 16.84 1.76
N ALA A 345 -11.13 16.18 0.70
CA ALA A 345 -10.44 14.89 0.78
C ALA A 345 -8.92 15.03 1.01
N GLY A 346 -8.42 16.23 1.30
CA GLY A 346 -7.02 16.51 1.59
C GLY A 346 -6.81 17.31 2.85
N LYS A 347 -5.68 17.05 3.53
CA LYS A 347 -5.16 17.87 4.64
C LYS A 347 -3.66 17.97 4.49
N ILE A 348 -3.07 19.11 4.83
CA ILE A 348 -1.61 19.24 4.87
C ILE A 348 -1.03 18.15 5.78
N SER A 349 0.00 17.45 5.31
CA SER A 349 0.77 16.54 6.15
C SER A 349 2.23 16.94 6.21
N CYS A 350 2.76 16.98 7.44
CA CYS A 350 4.18 17.10 7.74
C CYS A 350 4.77 15.77 8.23
N ASN A 351 3.99 14.68 8.13
CA ASN A 351 4.35 13.38 8.67
C ASN A 351 4.02 12.27 7.68
N VAL A 352 4.81 11.19 7.67
CA VAL A 352 4.45 9.94 6.96
C VAL A 352 3.47 9.09 7.77
N LEU A 353 3.28 9.43 9.05
CA LEU A 353 2.38 8.76 9.98
C LEU A 353 1.37 9.77 10.56
N PRO A 354 0.41 10.30 9.74
CA PRO A 354 -0.55 11.29 10.19
C PRO A 354 -1.73 10.69 10.97
N ALA A 355 -1.96 9.39 10.82
CA ALA A 355 -3.06 8.63 11.43
C ALA A 355 -2.62 7.21 11.78
N PRO A 356 -3.22 6.54 12.78
CA PRO A 356 -4.11 7.12 13.79
C PRO A 356 -3.50 8.27 14.59
N ALA A 357 -4.31 9.19 15.08
CA ALA A 357 -3.86 10.43 15.74
C ALA A 357 -2.89 10.21 16.92
N ILE A 358 -2.93 9.05 17.58
CA ILE A 358 -2.02 8.69 18.68
C ILE A 358 -0.55 8.66 18.23
N TYR A 359 -0.29 8.39 16.95
CA TYR A 359 1.06 8.33 16.36
C TYR A 359 1.46 9.63 15.66
N ALA A 360 0.53 10.55 15.42
CA ALA A 360 0.83 11.82 14.77
C ALA A 360 1.78 12.67 15.64
N SER A 361 2.78 13.29 15.00
CA SER A 361 3.76 14.18 15.64
C SER A 361 3.51 15.62 15.23
N ASN A 362 3.70 16.56 16.15
CA ASN A 362 3.68 18.00 15.89
C ASN A 362 5.10 18.59 15.75
N ALA A 363 6.15 17.77 15.91
CA ALA A 363 7.53 18.25 15.86
C ALA A 363 7.94 18.78 14.49
N ASN A 364 7.19 18.41 13.44
CA ASN A 364 7.51 18.72 12.05
C ASN A 364 6.61 19.82 11.46
N ASP A 365 5.80 20.49 12.27
CA ASP A 365 4.77 21.47 11.86
C ASP A 365 5.31 22.69 11.11
N GLU A 366 6.62 22.89 11.10
CA GLU A 366 7.30 23.89 10.26
C GLU A 366 6.89 23.80 8.79
N CYS A 367 6.61 22.60 8.30
CA CYS A 367 6.22 22.35 6.92
C CYS A 367 4.84 22.92 6.54
N LYS A 368 4.00 23.29 7.48
CA LYS A 368 2.65 23.84 7.23
C LYS A 368 2.68 25.22 6.57
N THR A 369 3.80 25.92 6.62
CA THR A 369 3.97 27.27 6.09
C THR A 369 5.12 27.31 5.11
N GLN A 370 4.88 27.85 3.92
CA GLN A 370 5.92 28.12 2.93
C GLN A 370 6.93 29.16 3.44
N LYS A 371 8.24 28.93 3.23
CA LYS A 371 9.31 29.78 3.71
C LYS A 371 10.40 30.01 2.65
N ILE A 372 10.05 30.69 1.55
CA ILE A 372 10.95 30.94 0.42
C ILE A 372 12.22 31.69 0.84
N THR A 373 12.11 32.72 1.70
CA THR A 373 13.26 33.50 2.18
C THR A 373 14.23 32.62 2.95
N GLU A 374 13.75 31.78 3.86
CA GLU A 374 14.59 30.86 4.63
C GLU A 374 15.22 29.78 3.73
N ALA A 375 14.47 29.24 2.78
CA ALA A 375 15.00 28.29 1.82
C ALA A 375 16.17 28.86 1.02
N ASN A 376 16.03 30.11 0.53
CA ASN A 376 17.12 30.81 -0.16
C ASN A 376 18.32 31.03 0.75
N ARG A 377 18.11 31.49 1.99
CA ARG A 377 19.18 31.70 2.99
C ARG A 377 19.97 30.42 3.28
N LEU A 378 19.29 29.29 3.41
CA LEU A 378 19.92 27.98 3.64
C LEU A 378 20.81 27.57 2.46
N LEU A 379 20.33 27.73 1.23
CA LEU A 379 21.10 27.39 0.03
C LEU A 379 22.31 28.31 -0.12
N ASP A 380 22.15 29.62 0.14
CA ASP A 380 23.27 30.58 0.10
C ASP A 380 24.34 30.24 1.15
N ALA A 381 23.92 29.93 2.39
CA ALA A 381 24.82 29.55 3.49
C ALA A 381 25.57 28.24 3.21
N ALA A 382 24.92 27.29 2.53
CA ALA A 382 25.52 26.03 2.10
C ALA A 382 26.45 26.14 0.88
N GLY A 383 26.59 27.34 0.30
CA GLY A 383 27.48 27.60 -0.83
C GLY A 383 26.85 27.35 -2.22
N TRP A 384 25.55 27.07 -2.28
CA TRP A 384 24.83 26.93 -3.54
C TRP A 384 24.50 28.31 -4.12
N LYS A 385 25.34 28.81 -5.01
CA LYS A 385 25.23 30.16 -5.61
C LYS A 385 24.39 30.14 -6.85
N ARG A 386 23.62 31.22 -7.11
CA ARG A 386 22.89 31.40 -8.37
C ARG A 386 23.87 31.69 -9.50
N GLY A 387 23.73 30.98 -10.62
CA GLY A 387 24.38 31.28 -11.88
C GLY A 387 23.73 32.48 -12.59
N SER A 388 24.26 32.83 -13.75
CA SER A 388 23.71 33.91 -14.58
C SER A 388 22.27 33.66 -15.07
N ASP A 389 21.88 32.42 -15.15
CA ASP A 389 20.52 31.96 -15.49
C ASP A 389 19.58 31.84 -14.28
N GLY A 390 20.06 32.19 -13.08
CA GLY A 390 19.33 32.15 -11.85
C GLY A 390 19.28 30.79 -11.16
N ILE A 391 19.82 29.74 -11.77
CA ILE A 391 19.85 28.39 -11.18
C ILE A 391 21.08 28.24 -10.30
N ARG A 392 20.90 27.51 -9.19
CA ARG A 392 21.95 27.31 -8.18
C ARG A 392 22.92 26.23 -8.58
N GLN A 393 24.20 26.51 -8.29
CA GLN A 393 25.29 25.57 -8.53
C GLN A 393 26.35 25.67 -7.42
N LYS A 394 27.09 24.58 -7.22
CA LYS A 394 28.21 24.47 -6.28
C LYS A 394 29.22 23.46 -6.83
N ASP A 395 30.51 23.83 -6.87
CA ASP A 395 31.61 22.96 -7.32
C ASP A 395 31.34 22.31 -8.69
N GLY A 396 30.74 23.06 -9.62
CA GLY A 396 30.37 22.59 -10.97
C GLY A 396 29.08 21.75 -11.02
N VAL A 397 28.47 21.43 -9.88
CA VAL A 397 27.20 20.70 -9.82
C VAL A 397 26.05 21.71 -9.81
N ARG A 398 25.13 21.55 -10.75
CA ARG A 398 23.91 22.36 -10.89
C ARG A 398 22.74 21.65 -10.17
N ILE A 399 21.86 22.39 -9.49
CA ILE A 399 20.62 21.82 -8.95
C ILE A 399 19.58 21.76 -10.06
N SER A 400 19.56 20.63 -10.76
CA SER A 400 18.57 20.31 -11.81
C SER A 400 17.92 18.98 -11.45
N ILE A 401 16.62 19.01 -11.15
CA ILE A 401 15.86 17.87 -10.60
C ILE A 401 15.01 17.24 -11.70
N LEU A 402 15.21 15.95 -11.95
CA LEU A 402 14.24 15.11 -12.63
C LEU A 402 13.18 14.64 -11.63
N TYR A 403 11.99 15.21 -11.72
CA TYR A 403 10.85 14.92 -10.86
C TYR A 403 9.84 14.06 -11.59
N GLN A 404 9.73 12.78 -11.20
CA GLN A 404 8.83 11.82 -11.85
C GLN A 404 7.64 11.41 -10.97
N THR A 405 6.55 11.02 -11.61
CA THR A 405 5.38 10.38 -10.99
C THR A 405 4.57 9.63 -12.05
N SER A 406 3.50 8.96 -11.62
CA SER A 406 2.55 8.34 -12.56
C SER A 406 1.68 9.36 -13.27
N THR A 407 1.22 9.03 -14.47
CA THR A 407 0.23 9.84 -15.21
C THR A 407 -1.07 9.92 -14.39
N ASN A 408 -1.42 11.12 -13.95
CA ASN A 408 -2.63 11.48 -13.21
C ASN A 408 -2.76 13.01 -13.19
N SER A 409 -3.95 13.57 -13.43
CA SER A 409 -4.14 15.03 -13.54
C SER A 409 -3.75 15.78 -12.28
N VAL A 410 -4.20 15.33 -11.10
CA VAL A 410 -3.85 15.95 -9.81
C VAL A 410 -2.35 15.91 -9.56
N ARG A 411 -1.67 14.79 -9.88
CA ARG A 411 -0.22 14.69 -9.72
C ARG A 411 0.55 15.57 -10.69
N GLN A 412 0.09 15.66 -11.94
CA GLN A 412 0.69 16.55 -12.94
C GLN A 412 0.56 18.02 -12.52
N ALA A 413 -0.61 18.43 -12.03
CA ALA A 413 -0.83 19.76 -11.48
C ALA A 413 0.08 20.02 -10.25
N THR A 414 0.18 19.05 -9.34
CA THR A 414 1.06 19.12 -8.16
C THR A 414 2.52 19.31 -8.57
N GLN A 415 3.01 18.57 -9.58
CA GLN A 415 4.35 18.73 -10.12
C GLN A 415 4.57 20.14 -10.68
N ALA A 416 3.60 20.67 -11.44
CA ALA A 416 3.68 22.00 -12.03
C ALA A 416 3.75 23.10 -10.94
N PHE A 417 2.93 23.02 -9.92
CA PHE A 417 2.98 23.95 -8.78
C PHE A 417 4.32 23.89 -8.05
N ILE A 418 4.80 22.71 -7.73
CA ILE A 418 6.08 22.52 -7.01
C ILE A 418 7.25 23.02 -7.87
N LYS A 419 7.26 22.78 -9.17
CA LYS A 419 8.25 23.31 -10.10
C LYS A 419 8.35 24.83 -10.03
N GLU A 420 7.23 25.55 -10.08
CA GLU A 420 7.21 27.02 -9.98
C GLU A 420 7.65 27.51 -8.58
N MET A 421 7.32 26.76 -7.52
CA MET A 421 7.81 27.07 -6.16
C MET A 421 9.32 26.89 -6.05
N TRP A 422 9.87 25.79 -6.57
CA TRP A 422 11.31 25.51 -6.56
C TRP A 422 12.13 26.47 -7.44
N LYS A 423 11.55 26.96 -8.53
CA LYS A 423 12.16 28.01 -9.35
C LYS A 423 12.46 29.28 -8.53
N GLN A 424 11.60 29.63 -7.56
CA GLN A 424 11.81 30.80 -6.69
C GLN A 424 13.06 30.66 -5.83
N ILE A 425 13.51 29.45 -5.56
CA ILE A 425 14.73 29.18 -4.79
C ILE A 425 15.93 28.80 -5.69
N GLY A 426 15.80 28.95 -7.02
CA GLY A 426 16.87 28.73 -7.99
C GLY A 426 17.13 27.26 -8.30
N VAL A 427 16.09 26.43 -8.27
CA VAL A 427 16.14 25.01 -8.64
C VAL A 427 15.49 24.84 -10.01
N GLU A 428 16.20 24.21 -10.92
CA GLU A 428 15.65 23.75 -12.20
C GLU A 428 14.91 22.44 -12.01
N THR A 429 13.78 22.25 -12.69
CA THR A 429 12.98 21.03 -12.55
C THR A 429 12.45 20.56 -13.89
N GLU A 430 12.80 19.34 -14.26
CA GLU A 430 12.23 18.60 -15.37
C GLU A 430 11.12 17.68 -14.84
N LEU A 431 9.96 17.65 -15.52
CA LEU A 431 8.82 16.83 -15.13
C LEU A 431 8.71 15.60 -16.02
N ARG A 432 8.59 14.43 -15.41
CA ARG A 432 8.40 13.16 -16.09
C ARG A 432 7.16 12.45 -15.58
N ASN A 433 6.29 12.02 -16.51
CA ASN A 433 5.09 11.24 -16.20
C ASN A 433 5.15 9.88 -16.87
N ILE A 434 4.96 8.83 -16.10
CA ILE A 434 5.04 7.44 -16.52
C ILE A 434 3.66 6.83 -16.38
N SER A 435 3.25 5.99 -17.34
CA SER A 435 1.99 5.25 -17.20
C SER A 435 1.94 4.56 -15.83
N ALA A 436 0.82 4.69 -15.13
CA ALA A 436 0.67 4.15 -13.77
C ALA A 436 0.90 2.62 -13.73
N SER A 437 0.54 1.91 -14.79
CA SER A 437 0.76 0.47 -14.92
C SER A 437 2.25 0.09 -15.02
N VAL A 438 3.07 0.97 -15.58
CA VAL A 438 4.54 0.80 -15.65
C VAL A 438 5.19 1.29 -14.36
N PHE A 439 4.85 2.51 -13.93
CA PHE A 439 5.44 3.12 -12.73
C PHE A 439 5.26 2.26 -11.48
N PHE A 440 4.04 1.73 -11.28
CA PHE A 440 3.72 0.81 -10.18
C PHE A 440 3.77 -0.66 -10.59
N GLY A 441 4.36 -0.98 -11.73
CA GLY A 441 4.49 -2.36 -12.21
C GLY A 441 5.55 -3.15 -11.45
N GLY A 442 5.40 -4.48 -11.44
CA GLY A 442 6.36 -5.43 -10.85
C GLY A 442 7.47 -5.89 -11.81
N ASP A 443 7.55 -5.33 -13.02
CA ASP A 443 8.55 -5.73 -14.01
C ASP A 443 9.95 -5.22 -13.62
N VAL A 444 10.78 -6.11 -13.10
CA VAL A 444 12.18 -5.81 -12.75
C VAL A 444 13.05 -5.47 -13.97
N GLY A 445 12.62 -5.78 -15.19
CA GLY A 445 13.31 -5.39 -16.44
C GLY A 445 13.06 -3.92 -16.78
N SER A 446 11.92 -3.35 -16.44
CA SER A 446 11.57 -1.97 -16.76
C SER A 446 12.45 -0.97 -15.99
N PRO A 447 13.06 0.03 -16.65
CA PRO A 447 13.80 1.10 -15.98
C PRO A 447 12.88 2.13 -15.30
N ASP A 448 11.59 2.10 -15.59
CA ASP A 448 10.62 3.14 -15.27
C ASP A 448 9.75 2.82 -14.04
N THR A 449 10.04 1.71 -13.34
CA THR A 449 9.36 1.39 -12.08
C THR A 449 9.84 2.29 -10.95
N TYR A 450 8.92 2.66 -10.03
CA TYR A 450 9.27 3.47 -8.87
C TYR A 450 10.33 2.82 -7.96
N GLN A 451 10.42 1.48 -7.94
CA GLN A 451 11.42 0.77 -7.14
C GLN A 451 12.86 1.05 -7.63
N LYS A 452 13.08 1.21 -8.95
CA LYS A 452 14.40 1.54 -9.48
C LYS A 452 14.81 2.97 -9.21
N PHE A 453 13.84 3.88 -9.20
CA PHE A 453 14.02 5.28 -8.87
C PHE A 453 15.18 5.92 -9.65
N TYR A 454 15.14 5.80 -10.98
CA TYR A 454 16.14 6.42 -11.87
C TYR A 454 15.81 7.90 -12.15
N ALA A 455 15.55 8.63 -11.06
CA ALA A 455 15.27 10.05 -11.01
C ALA A 455 15.75 10.63 -9.66
N ASP A 456 15.66 11.95 -9.48
CA ASP A 456 16.05 12.64 -8.27
C ASP A 456 14.94 12.64 -7.23
N ILE A 457 13.74 12.95 -7.69
CA ILE A 457 12.52 13.01 -6.86
C ILE A 457 11.43 12.21 -7.56
N GLU A 458 10.66 11.46 -6.78
CA GLU A 458 9.43 10.86 -7.26
C GLU A 458 8.28 11.03 -6.26
N MET A 459 7.05 11.06 -6.77
CA MET A 459 5.85 11.28 -5.97
C MET A 459 4.89 10.13 -6.10
N TYR A 460 4.44 9.63 -4.95
CA TYR A 460 3.34 8.68 -4.85
C TYR A 460 2.77 8.60 -3.44
N THR A 461 1.58 8.02 -3.32
CA THR A 461 0.93 7.74 -2.04
C THR A 461 1.37 6.39 -1.50
N ASN A 462 1.54 6.29 -0.19
CA ASN A 462 1.60 5.01 0.51
C ASN A 462 0.72 5.06 1.77
N THR A 463 0.33 3.88 2.23
CA THR A 463 -0.51 3.68 3.41
C THR A 463 0.14 2.67 4.34
N PHE A 464 -0.13 2.75 5.64
CA PHE A 464 0.13 1.58 6.47
C PHE A 464 -1.19 0.85 6.78
N SER A 465 -1.13 -0.47 6.83
CA SER A 465 -2.26 -1.33 7.11
C SER A 465 -2.23 -1.80 8.55
N GLY A 466 -3.42 -1.91 9.18
CA GLY A 466 -3.54 -2.33 10.57
C GLY A 466 -3.48 -1.18 11.56
N THR A 467 -3.22 -1.48 12.83
CA THR A 467 -3.26 -0.55 13.95
C THR A 467 -1.92 -0.30 14.61
N ASP A 468 -0.92 -1.13 14.32
CA ASP A 468 0.44 -0.98 14.81
C ASP A 468 1.39 -0.61 13.66
N PRO A 469 2.12 0.52 13.76
CA PRO A 469 2.92 1.05 12.66
C PRO A 469 4.30 0.39 12.51
N GLU A 470 4.66 -0.62 13.30
CA GLU A 470 6.01 -1.19 13.32
C GLU A 470 6.49 -1.63 11.94
N THR A 471 5.69 -2.45 11.25
CA THR A 471 6.05 -2.96 9.91
C THR A 471 6.17 -1.82 8.90
N TYR A 472 5.26 -0.85 8.96
CA TYR A 472 5.31 0.32 8.08
C TYR A 472 6.56 1.18 8.35
N MET A 473 6.88 1.44 9.61
CA MET A 473 8.06 2.21 9.96
C MET A 473 9.36 1.45 9.68
N SER A 474 9.37 0.12 9.73
CA SER A 474 10.55 -0.67 9.37
C SER A 474 10.95 -0.58 7.88
N ASN A 475 10.05 -0.12 7.01
CA ASN A 475 10.30 0.05 5.58
C ASN A 475 11.51 0.95 5.26
N TRP A 476 11.88 1.87 6.16
CA TRP A 476 12.98 2.81 5.91
C TRP A 476 14.29 2.45 6.64
N THR A 477 14.40 1.24 7.15
CA THR A 477 15.67 0.72 7.66
C THR A 477 16.69 0.50 6.53
N CYS A 478 17.96 0.53 6.86
CA CYS A 478 19.03 0.35 5.87
C CYS A 478 18.92 -0.98 5.11
N LYS A 479 18.46 -2.05 5.76
CA LYS A 479 18.28 -3.38 5.14
C LYS A 479 17.15 -3.45 4.10
N GLU A 480 16.19 -2.52 4.17
CA GLU A 480 15.01 -2.51 3.30
C GLU A 480 15.21 -1.69 2.00
N MET A 481 16.44 -1.26 1.70
CA MET A 481 16.72 -0.54 0.47
C MET A 481 16.38 -1.38 -0.76
N ALA A 482 15.64 -0.80 -1.70
CA ALA A 482 15.41 -1.40 -2.99
C ALA A 482 16.69 -1.32 -3.83
N GLN A 483 17.31 -2.45 -4.13
CA GLN A 483 18.59 -2.55 -4.83
C GLN A 483 18.60 -3.73 -5.82
N LYS A 484 19.54 -3.71 -6.75
CA LYS A 484 19.69 -4.80 -7.75
C LYS A 484 19.90 -6.17 -7.10
N SER A 485 20.62 -6.21 -5.98
CA SER A 485 20.91 -7.44 -5.24
C SER A 485 19.67 -8.15 -4.69
N ASN A 486 18.58 -7.40 -4.40
CA ASN A 486 17.29 -7.96 -3.98
C ASN A 486 16.20 -7.77 -5.06
N LYS A 487 16.60 -7.65 -6.34
CA LYS A 487 15.72 -7.44 -7.49
C LYS A 487 14.74 -6.26 -7.29
N TRP A 488 15.20 -5.23 -6.62
CA TRP A 488 14.45 -4.02 -6.28
C TRP A 488 13.25 -4.29 -5.35
N GLY A 489 13.25 -5.44 -4.65
CA GLY A 489 12.15 -5.89 -3.77
C GLY A 489 12.09 -5.19 -2.41
N GLY A 490 13.02 -4.29 -2.08
CA GLY A 490 12.99 -3.52 -0.83
C GLY A 490 11.94 -2.40 -0.84
N ASN A 491 11.64 -1.85 0.34
CA ASN A 491 10.64 -0.80 0.54
C ASN A 491 11.26 0.60 0.80
N ASN A 492 12.56 0.67 1.07
CA ASN A 492 13.29 1.92 1.24
C ASN A 492 13.74 2.47 -0.11
N MET A 493 12.80 3.10 -0.83
CA MET A 493 13.06 3.70 -2.15
C MET A 493 14.08 4.86 -2.09
N PRO A 494 14.08 5.73 -1.07
CA PRO A 494 15.10 6.76 -0.93
C PRO A 494 16.53 6.24 -0.84
N ARG A 495 16.74 5.00 -0.44
CA ARG A 495 18.04 4.42 -0.03
C ARG A 495 18.71 5.28 1.04
N TRP A 496 17.89 5.87 1.88
CA TRP A 496 18.31 6.55 3.10
C TRP A 496 18.75 5.51 4.13
N CYS A 497 19.87 5.76 4.79
CA CYS A 497 20.40 4.86 5.81
C CYS A 497 20.82 5.64 7.03
N ASN A 498 20.21 5.30 8.17
CA ASN A 498 20.55 5.88 9.45
C ASN A 498 20.59 4.77 10.53
N PRO A 499 21.78 4.41 11.04
CA PRO A 499 21.90 3.37 12.07
C PRO A 499 21.11 3.66 13.35
N ALA A 500 20.91 4.94 13.71
CA ALA A 500 20.07 5.30 14.86
C ALA A 500 18.59 5.00 14.61
N TYR A 501 18.13 5.16 13.37
CA TYR A 501 16.79 4.75 12.96
C TYR A 501 16.62 3.23 13.04
N ASP A 502 17.60 2.48 12.56
CA ASP A 502 17.60 1.01 12.64
C ASP A 502 17.53 0.53 14.09
N ALA A 503 18.26 1.22 14.99
CA ALA A 503 18.21 0.94 16.43
C ALA A 503 16.82 1.22 17.04
N LEU A 504 16.14 2.31 16.64
CA LEU A 504 14.76 2.60 17.06
C LEU A 504 13.79 1.54 16.53
N SER A 505 13.93 1.13 15.29
CA SER A 505 13.10 0.06 14.69
C SER A 505 13.28 -1.26 15.45
N ALA A 506 14.53 -1.65 15.73
CA ALA A 506 14.84 -2.85 16.52
C ALA A 506 14.30 -2.75 17.97
N LYS A 507 14.33 -1.56 18.58
CA LYS A 507 13.73 -1.33 19.89
C LYS A 507 12.21 -1.43 19.86
N MET A 508 11.56 -0.83 18.86
CA MET A 508 10.11 -0.89 18.69
C MET A 508 9.62 -2.34 18.55
N ALA A 509 10.35 -3.15 17.79
CA ALA A 509 10.05 -4.57 17.60
C ALA A 509 10.01 -5.40 18.92
N LYS A 510 10.69 -4.94 19.96
CA LYS A 510 10.79 -5.58 21.27
C LYS A 510 9.95 -4.91 22.37
N THR A 511 9.31 -3.78 22.06
CA THR A 511 8.57 -2.98 23.04
C THR A 511 7.10 -3.37 23.07
N ALA A 512 6.58 -3.82 24.22
CA ALA A 512 5.20 -4.26 24.38
C ALA A 512 4.24 -3.13 24.77
N ALA A 513 4.67 -2.21 25.64
CA ALA A 513 3.79 -1.18 26.18
C ALA A 513 3.37 -0.17 25.09
N LEU A 514 2.07 -0.03 24.87
CA LEU A 514 1.52 0.85 23.83
C LEU A 514 2.04 2.29 23.94
N LYS A 515 2.14 2.82 25.17
CA LYS A 515 2.69 4.17 25.43
C LYS A 515 4.10 4.33 24.85
N ASP A 516 4.96 3.34 25.06
CA ASP A 516 6.34 3.39 24.60
C ASP A 516 6.44 3.15 23.10
N ARG A 517 5.59 2.30 22.53
CA ARG A 517 5.46 2.10 21.08
C ARG A 517 5.04 3.38 20.37
N ILE A 518 4.10 4.14 20.94
CA ILE A 518 3.68 5.45 20.42
C ILE A 518 4.88 6.41 20.38
N GLN A 519 5.68 6.49 21.45
CA GLN A 519 6.85 7.38 21.48
C GLN A 519 7.91 6.96 20.45
N LEU A 520 8.16 5.65 20.31
CA LEU A 520 9.10 5.14 19.31
C LEU A 520 8.62 5.43 17.87
N ALA A 521 7.35 5.22 17.58
CA ALA A 521 6.78 5.52 16.27
C ALA A 521 6.91 7.02 15.92
N LYS A 522 6.62 7.91 16.88
CA LYS A 522 6.81 9.36 16.71
C LYS A 522 8.27 9.71 16.49
N ALA A 523 9.19 9.16 17.30
CA ALA A 523 10.61 9.41 17.13
C ALA A 523 11.15 8.94 15.77
N MET A 524 10.70 7.79 15.30
CA MET A 524 11.04 7.28 13.97
C MET A 524 10.47 8.18 12.85
N ASN A 525 9.20 8.58 12.96
CA ASN A 525 8.61 9.54 12.04
C ASN A 525 9.39 10.84 12.00
N ASP A 526 9.71 11.41 13.16
CA ASP A 526 10.39 12.68 13.26
C ASP A 526 11.81 12.62 12.69
N MET A 527 12.53 11.52 12.89
CA MET A 527 13.87 11.34 12.31
C MET A 527 13.84 11.33 10.78
N LEU A 528 12.85 10.65 10.16
CA LEU A 528 12.66 10.67 8.71
C LEU A 528 12.34 12.07 8.19
N MET A 529 11.45 12.79 8.90
CA MET A 529 11.01 14.12 8.49
C MET A 529 12.10 15.17 8.68
N GLN A 530 12.82 15.11 9.79
CA GLN A 530 13.89 16.07 10.12
C GLN A 530 15.13 15.90 9.26
N ASP A 531 15.37 14.70 8.70
CA ASP A 531 16.43 14.50 7.70
C ASP A 531 15.92 14.69 6.26
N TYR A 532 14.64 14.99 6.08
CA TYR A 532 14.02 15.16 4.77
C TYR A 532 14.29 13.97 3.83
N ALA A 533 14.30 12.75 4.39
CA ALA A 533 14.37 11.51 3.61
C ALA A 533 13.15 11.37 2.68
N MET A 534 12.06 11.94 3.11
CA MET A 534 10.83 12.15 2.35
C MET A 534 10.25 13.52 2.68
N ILE A 535 9.47 14.07 1.77
CA ILE A 535 8.77 15.34 1.94
C ILE A 535 7.27 15.07 1.85
N PRO A 536 6.55 14.89 2.97
CA PRO A 536 5.10 14.75 2.96
C PRO A 536 4.42 16.00 2.41
N LEU A 537 3.35 15.79 1.68
CA LEU A 537 2.54 16.84 1.10
C LEU A 537 1.14 16.85 1.70
N ILE A 538 0.40 15.76 1.47
CA ILE A 538 -1.03 15.67 1.75
C ILE A 538 -1.34 14.36 2.50
N HIS A 539 -2.01 14.46 3.64
CA HIS A 539 -2.79 13.36 4.19
C HIS A 539 -4.09 13.31 3.39
N ARG A 540 -4.21 12.31 2.53
CA ARG A 540 -5.33 12.22 1.60
C ARG A 540 -6.36 11.18 2.03
N GLY A 541 -7.64 11.51 1.83
CA GLY A 541 -8.71 10.52 1.85
C GLY A 541 -8.63 9.59 0.65
N GLY A 542 -9.01 8.35 0.84
CA GLY A 542 -9.38 7.47 -0.27
C GLY A 542 -10.68 7.98 -0.88
N VAL A 543 -10.71 8.20 -2.18
CA VAL A 543 -11.90 8.63 -2.92
C VAL A 543 -12.26 7.55 -3.92
N SER A 544 -13.52 7.17 -3.97
CA SER A 544 -14.09 6.25 -4.94
C SER A 544 -15.51 6.68 -5.30
N ALA A 545 -16.10 6.04 -6.30
CA ALA A 545 -17.51 6.24 -6.63
C ALA A 545 -18.18 4.88 -6.87
N HIS A 546 -19.47 4.80 -6.57
CA HIS A 546 -20.29 3.65 -6.91
C HIS A 546 -21.58 4.11 -7.60
N SER A 547 -22.16 3.24 -8.43
CA SER A 547 -23.50 3.45 -9.01
C SER A 547 -24.57 3.49 -7.93
N ASN A 548 -25.68 4.21 -8.19
CA ASN A 548 -26.81 4.27 -7.27
C ASN A 548 -27.62 2.98 -7.28
#